data_83aa3dba2c391ac067f9453c7c2464b2
#
_entry.id   83aa3dba2c391ac067f9453c7c2464b2
#
_cell.length_a   1.000
_cell.length_b   1.000
_cell.length_c   1.000
_cell.angle_alpha   90.00
_cell.angle_beta   90.00
_cell.angle_gamma   90.00
#
_symmetry.space_group_name_H-M   'P 1'
#
loop_
_entity.id
_entity.type
_entity.pdbx_description
1 polymer ?
#
loop_
_entity_poly.entity_id
_entity_poly.type
_entity_poly.pdbx_seq_one_letter_code
_entity_poly.pdbx_strand_id
1 'polypeptide(L)'
;MTGEMGQTILVVDDVADNLILLSLTLQDMGYRVVTAANGQEALTVAKMARPDLILMDIAMPQQDGLAATRHIREQAELTDVPVIALTAFDTEGFRQAAFDAGFNGYLTKPVDFDRLKRLMQMLLSGGRTSSLA
;
A
#
# COMPACT_ATOMS: atom_id res chain seq x y z
N MET A 1 17.43 -10.21 12.99
CA MET A 1 16.91 -9.91 13.04
C MET A 1 16.41 -9.25 12.89
N THR A 2 16.26 -9.01 12.62
CA THR A 2 15.87 -8.43 12.79
C THR A 2 14.99 -7.37 12.68
N GLY A 3 15.31 -6.13 12.48
CA GLY A 3 14.43 -5.01 12.44
C GLY A 3 13.34 -5.13 11.43
N GLU A 4 13.68 -5.59 10.28
CA GLU A 4 12.67 -5.65 9.25
C GLU A 4 11.61 -6.69 9.56
N MET A 5 11.90 -7.60 10.45
CA MET A 5 10.90 -8.60 10.78
C MET A 5 9.75 -8.02 11.58
N GLY A 6 9.91 -6.81 12.07
CA GLY A 6 8.84 -6.17 12.79
C GLY A 6 7.93 -5.30 11.94
N GLN A 7 8.27 -5.12 10.68
CA GLN A 7 7.48 -4.21 9.84
C GLN A 7 6.20 -4.87 9.38
N THR A 8 5.13 -4.11 9.41
CA THR A 8 3.79 -4.60 9.10
C THR A 8 3.28 -3.94 7.83
N ILE A 9 2.77 -4.77 6.94
CA ILE A 9 2.21 -4.31 5.67
C ILE A 9 0.71 -4.59 5.68
N LEU A 10 -0.08 -3.58 5.37
CA LEU A 10 -1.51 -3.75 5.18
C LEU A 10 -1.77 -3.95 3.69
N VAL A 11 -2.44 -5.04 3.34
CA VAL A 11 -2.80 -5.32 1.94
C VAL A 11 -4.31 -5.16 1.80
N VAL A 12 -4.73 -4.35 0.86
CA VAL A 12 -6.15 -4.09 0.63
C VAL A 12 -6.53 -4.55 -0.77
N ASP A 13 -7.46 -5.50 -0.86
CA ASP A 13 -7.91 -6.03 -2.14
C ASP A 13 -9.24 -6.72 -1.89
N ASP A 14 -10.21 -6.53 -2.78
CA ASP A 14 -11.51 -7.15 -2.58
C ASP A 14 -11.58 -8.57 -3.12
N VAL A 15 -10.52 -9.07 -3.73
CA VAL A 15 -10.46 -10.43 -4.23
C VAL A 15 -9.63 -11.26 -3.25
N ALA A 16 -10.27 -12.24 -2.62
CA ALA A 16 -9.62 -13.03 -1.58
C ALA A 16 -8.36 -13.73 -2.06
N ASP A 17 -8.38 -14.25 -3.28
CA ASP A 17 -7.21 -14.94 -3.82
C ASP A 17 -6.01 -14.02 -3.94
N ASN A 18 -6.25 -12.77 -4.31
CA ASN A 18 -5.15 -11.80 -4.40
C ASN A 18 -4.60 -11.49 -3.03
N LEU A 19 -5.46 -11.37 -2.03
CA LEU A 19 -4.99 -11.15 -0.65
C LEU A 19 -4.10 -12.30 -0.20
N ILE A 20 -4.51 -13.52 -0.49
CA ILE A 20 -3.73 -14.69 -0.08
C ILE A 20 -2.37 -14.69 -0.76
N LEU A 21 -2.35 -14.46 -2.07
CA LEU A 21 -1.11 -14.51 -2.82
C LEU A 21 -0.14 -13.42 -2.34
N LEU A 22 -0.62 -12.19 -2.22
CA LEU A 22 0.23 -11.11 -1.77
C LEU A 22 0.69 -11.34 -0.33
N SER A 23 -0.20 -11.83 0.52
CA SER A 23 0.19 -12.06 1.91
C SER A 23 1.30 -13.08 2.03
N LEU A 24 1.17 -14.19 1.30
CA LEU A 24 2.21 -15.22 1.34
C LEU A 24 3.53 -14.69 0.80
N THR A 25 3.47 -13.93 -0.28
CA THR A 25 4.68 -13.38 -0.87
C THR A 25 5.38 -12.43 0.09
N LEU A 26 4.61 -11.56 0.74
CA LEU A 26 5.19 -10.60 1.66
C LEU A 26 5.71 -11.27 2.92
N GLN A 27 5.01 -12.27 3.41
CA GLN A 27 5.49 -13.01 4.57
C GLN A 27 6.80 -13.72 4.25
N ASP A 28 6.92 -14.22 3.04
CA ASP A 28 8.15 -14.85 2.61
C ASP A 28 9.31 -13.86 2.55
N MET A 29 9.00 -12.59 2.35
CA MET A 29 10.01 -11.54 2.38
C MET A 29 10.35 -11.09 3.80
N GLY A 30 9.66 -11.59 4.80
CA GLY A 30 9.96 -11.24 6.18
C GLY A 30 9.03 -10.24 6.83
N TYR A 31 7.97 -9.84 6.16
CA TYR A 31 7.05 -8.86 6.71
C TYR A 31 5.89 -9.52 7.45
N ARG A 32 5.32 -8.78 8.38
CA ARG A 32 4.03 -9.14 8.95
C ARG A 32 2.97 -8.58 8.03
N VAL A 33 1.85 -9.29 7.89
CA VAL A 33 0.81 -8.86 6.96
C VAL A 33 -0.53 -8.82 7.67
N VAL A 34 -1.24 -7.71 7.49
CA VAL A 34 -2.65 -7.61 7.86
C VAL A 34 -3.41 -7.27 6.58
N THR A 35 -4.67 -7.63 6.53
CA THR A 35 -5.44 -7.50 5.30
C THR A 35 -6.75 -6.76 5.53
N ALA A 36 -7.27 -6.19 4.45
CA ALA A 36 -8.59 -5.57 4.43
C ALA A 36 -9.20 -5.81 3.07
N ALA A 37 -10.51 -5.96 3.03
CA ALA A 37 -11.19 -6.32 1.79
C ALA A 37 -11.81 -5.13 1.06
N ASN A 38 -11.80 -3.97 1.65
CA ASN A 38 -12.34 -2.77 1.01
C ASN A 38 -11.76 -1.54 1.70
N GLY A 39 -12.10 -0.38 1.15
CA GLY A 39 -11.52 0.87 1.65
C GLY A 39 -11.93 1.22 3.06
N GLN A 40 -13.16 0.94 3.43
CA GLN A 40 -13.63 1.24 4.76
C GLN A 40 -12.93 0.36 5.79
N GLU A 41 -12.82 -0.92 5.48
CA GLU A 41 -12.11 -1.84 6.34
C GLU A 41 -10.62 -1.47 6.43
N ALA A 42 -10.07 -0.99 5.32
CA ALA A 42 -8.68 -0.57 5.30
C ALA A 42 -8.41 0.52 6.33
N LEU A 43 -9.30 1.50 6.40
CA LEU A 43 -9.12 2.58 7.36
C LEU A 43 -9.17 2.04 8.79
N THR A 44 -10.14 1.17 9.08
CA THR A 44 -10.27 0.58 10.40
C THR A 44 -9.04 -0.21 10.78
N VAL A 45 -8.57 -1.07 9.89
CA VAL A 45 -7.40 -1.90 10.16
C VAL A 45 -6.15 -1.05 10.30
N ALA A 46 -6.02 -0.02 9.45
CA ALA A 46 -4.85 0.84 9.54
C ALA A 46 -4.75 1.55 10.88
N LYS A 47 -5.88 2.00 11.39
CA LYS A 47 -5.89 2.68 12.69
C LYS A 47 -5.52 1.74 13.82
N MET A 48 -5.93 0.47 13.73
CA MET A 48 -5.65 -0.50 14.77
C MET A 48 -4.25 -1.07 14.67
N ALA A 49 -3.82 -1.43 13.49
CA ALA A 49 -2.57 -2.12 13.29
C ALA A 49 -1.38 -1.20 13.09
N ARG A 50 -1.65 0.03 12.66
CA ARG A 50 -0.60 1.02 12.39
C ARG A 50 0.49 0.44 11.52
N PRO A 51 0.15 0.07 10.28
CA PRO A 51 1.13 -0.56 9.40
C PRO A 51 2.22 0.41 9.01
N ASP A 52 3.34 -0.15 8.61
CA ASP A 52 4.47 0.65 8.13
C ASP A 52 4.31 1.01 6.66
N LEU A 53 3.46 0.27 5.95
CA LEU A 53 3.22 0.53 4.53
C LEU A 53 1.90 -0.13 4.15
N ILE A 54 1.20 0.45 3.19
CA ILE A 54 -0.08 -0.07 2.70
C ILE A 54 0.02 -0.34 1.21
N LEU A 55 -0.39 -1.55 0.81
CA LEU A 55 -0.57 -1.88 -0.60
C LEU A 55 -2.06 -1.85 -0.89
N MET A 56 -2.48 -0.96 -1.77
CA MET A 56 -3.88 -0.74 -2.05
C MET A 56 -4.20 -1.13 -3.48
N ASP A 57 -4.99 -2.19 -3.66
CA ASP A 57 -5.44 -2.57 -4.99
C ASP A 57 -6.60 -1.67 -5.38
N ILE A 58 -6.47 -0.99 -6.50
CA ILE A 58 -7.52 -0.11 -6.96
C ILE A 58 -8.01 -0.54 -8.34
N ALA A 59 -8.22 -1.83 -8.48
CA ALA A 59 -8.63 -2.40 -9.75
C ALA A 59 -10.07 -2.15 -10.11
N MET A 60 -10.92 -1.77 -9.14
CA MET A 60 -12.24 -1.60 -9.46
C MET A 60 -12.75 -0.35 -9.11
N PRO A 61 -13.91 -0.09 -8.92
CA PRO A 61 -14.43 1.23 -8.91
C PRO A 61 -13.47 2.02 -8.10
N GLN A 62 -12.57 2.49 -8.77
CA GLN A 62 -11.38 3.03 -8.26
C GLN A 62 -11.60 4.07 -7.24
N GLN A 63 -12.75 4.63 -7.23
CA GLN A 63 -13.00 5.63 -6.25
C GLN A 63 -12.85 5.15 -4.85
N ASP A 64 -13.05 3.84 -4.65
CA ASP A 64 -12.94 3.29 -3.33
C ASP A 64 -11.52 3.37 -2.81
N GLY A 65 -10.55 3.02 -3.63
CA GLY A 65 -9.14 3.08 -3.22
C GLY A 65 -8.64 4.51 -3.08
N LEU A 66 -9.05 5.39 -3.98
CA LEU A 66 -8.64 6.77 -3.89
C LEU A 66 -9.25 7.45 -2.67
N ALA A 67 -10.53 7.20 -2.43
CA ALA A 67 -11.19 7.79 -1.27
C ALA A 67 -10.61 7.25 0.02
N ALA A 68 -10.32 5.97 0.07
CA ALA A 68 -9.73 5.37 1.26
C ALA A 68 -8.39 6.01 1.56
N THR A 69 -7.58 6.25 0.54
CA THR A 69 -6.27 6.84 0.76
C THR A 69 -6.39 8.27 1.25
N ARG A 70 -7.35 9.04 0.72
CA ARG A 70 -7.57 10.38 1.23
C ARG A 70 -7.95 10.34 2.70
N HIS A 71 -8.83 9.41 3.10
CA HIS A 71 -9.22 9.30 4.48
C HIS A 71 -8.06 8.90 5.38
N ILE A 72 -7.19 8.03 4.88
CA ILE A 72 -6.00 7.63 5.62
C ILE A 72 -5.11 8.84 5.86
N ARG A 73 -4.95 9.67 4.84
CA ARG A 73 -4.12 10.86 4.97
C ARG A 73 -4.67 11.88 5.97
N GLU A 74 -5.97 11.82 6.22
CA GLU A 74 -6.58 12.74 7.18
C GLU A 74 -6.37 12.31 8.62
N GLN A 75 -5.95 11.06 8.85
CA GLN A 75 -5.70 10.59 10.20
C GLN A 75 -4.30 10.98 10.63
N ALA A 76 -4.19 11.66 11.77
CA ALA A 76 -2.91 12.20 12.21
C ALA A 76 -1.82 11.13 12.30
N GLU A 77 -2.19 9.96 12.82
CA GLU A 77 -1.18 8.92 13.02
C GLU A 77 -0.84 8.17 11.73
N LEU A 78 -1.57 8.41 10.65
CA LEU A 78 -1.36 7.71 9.38
C LEU A 78 -0.92 8.63 8.26
N THR A 79 -0.69 9.90 8.56
CA THR A 79 -0.38 10.89 7.55
C THR A 79 0.86 10.53 6.73
N ASP A 80 1.85 9.93 7.37
CA ASP A 80 3.12 9.65 6.72
C ASP A 80 3.28 8.19 6.28
N VAL A 81 2.28 7.34 6.47
CA VAL A 81 2.40 5.95 6.08
C VAL A 81 2.44 5.86 4.55
N PRO A 82 3.47 5.23 3.98
CA PRO A 82 3.50 5.11 2.51
C PRO A 82 2.39 4.19 2.01
N VAL A 83 1.78 4.58 0.91
CA VAL A 83 0.71 3.82 0.27
C VAL A 83 1.11 3.60 -1.18
N ILE A 84 1.12 2.35 -1.61
CA ILE A 84 1.42 1.98 -2.99
C ILE A 84 0.14 1.52 -3.66
N ALA A 85 -0.17 2.09 -4.81
CA ALA A 85 -1.32 1.67 -5.60
C ALA A 85 -0.95 0.51 -6.50
N LEU A 86 -1.78 -0.54 -6.49
CA LEU A 86 -1.66 -1.64 -7.44
C LEU A 86 -2.91 -1.59 -8.31
N THR A 87 -2.72 -1.48 -9.62
CA THR A 87 -3.87 -1.26 -10.48
C THR A 87 -3.67 -1.87 -11.85
N ALA A 88 -4.77 -2.20 -12.52
CA ALA A 88 -4.73 -2.65 -13.89
C ALA A 88 -4.70 -1.47 -14.86
N PHE A 89 -4.93 -0.27 -14.37
CA PHE A 89 -5.00 0.91 -15.22
C PHE A 89 -3.68 1.65 -15.25
N ASP A 90 -3.27 2.09 -16.41
CA ASP A 90 -2.00 2.77 -16.55
C ASP A 90 -2.16 3.96 -17.49
N THR A 91 -3.13 4.81 -17.22
CA THR A 91 -3.24 6.07 -17.93
C THR A 91 -2.62 7.15 -17.09
N GLU A 92 -2.10 8.16 -17.76
CA GLU A 92 -1.47 9.25 -17.05
C GLU A 92 -2.45 9.99 -16.17
N GLY A 93 -3.68 10.15 -16.64
CA GLY A 93 -4.69 10.83 -15.85
C GLY A 93 -5.00 10.07 -14.56
N PHE A 94 -5.08 8.74 -14.65
CA PHE A 94 -5.36 7.94 -13.47
C PHE A 94 -4.18 7.96 -12.51
N ARG A 95 -2.97 7.91 -13.06
CA ARG A 95 -1.76 7.97 -12.23
C ARG A 95 -1.70 9.28 -11.48
N GLN A 96 -2.01 10.38 -12.16
CA GLN A 96 -2.01 11.69 -11.54
C GLN A 96 -3.06 11.75 -10.42
N ALA A 97 -4.24 11.21 -10.68
CA ALA A 97 -5.29 11.20 -9.68
C ALA A 97 -4.87 10.41 -8.44
N ALA A 98 -4.12 9.33 -8.63
CA ALA A 98 -3.63 8.54 -7.52
C ALA A 98 -2.65 9.34 -6.67
N PHE A 99 -1.70 10.01 -7.29
CA PHE A 99 -0.77 10.80 -6.52
C PHE A 99 -1.45 11.97 -5.84
N ASP A 100 -2.43 12.58 -6.49
CA ASP A 100 -3.20 13.65 -5.85
C ASP A 100 -3.97 13.16 -4.64
N ALA A 101 -4.39 11.90 -4.65
CA ALA A 101 -5.09 11.32 -3.50
C ALA A 101 -4.15 10.95 -2.36
N GLY A 102 -2.84 10.95 -2.59
CA GLY A 102 -1.90 10.71 -1.53
C GLY A 102 -1.09 9.43 -1.65
N PHE A 103 -1.13 8.75 -2.79
CA PHE A 103 -0.30 7.56 -2.98
C PHE A 103 1.16 7.96 -3.14
N ASN A 104 2.04 7.11 -2.62
CA ASN A 104 3.48 7.33 -2.70
C ASN A 104 4.13 6.51 -3.80
N GLY A 105 3.45 5.50 -4.28
CA GLY A 105 3.96 4.65 -5.33
C GLY A 105 2.84 4.10 -6.17
N TYR A 106 3.18 3.53 -7.32
CA TYR A 106 2.19 3.11 -8.28
C TYR A 106 2.78 1.99 -9.12
N LEU A 107 2.13 0.85 -9.11
CA LEU A 107 2.56 -0.29 -9.93
C LEU A 107 1.36 -0.83 -10.69
N THR A 108 1.56 -1.18 -11.95
CA THR A 108 0.51 -1.77 -12.76
C THR A 108 0.57 -3.28 -12.69
N LYS A 109 -0.57 -3.90 -12.83
CA LYS A 109 -0.67 -5.36 -12.86
C LYS A 109 -0.39 -5.86 -14.27
N PRO A 110 0.21 -7.03 -14.41
CA PRO A 110 0.60 -7.94 -13.34
C PRO A 110 1.79 -7.41 -12.57
N VAL A 111 1.80 -7.67 -11.28
CA VAL A 111 2.81 -7.09 -10.39
C VAL A 111 4.15 -7.76 -10.60
N ASP A 112 5.16 -6.96 -10.84
CA ASP A 112 6.54 -7.44 -10.87
C ASP A 112 7.03 -7.40 -9.44
N PHE A 113 7.20 -8.56 -8.82
CA PHE A 113 7.52 -8.62 -7.40
C PHE A 113 8.90 -8.07 -7.09
N ASP A 114 9.84 -8.12 -8.02
CA ASP A 114 11.13 -7.49 -7.80
C ASP A 114 11.00 -5.99 -7.72
N ARG A 115 10.19 -5.40 -8.58
CA ARG A 115 9.95 -3.96 -8.52
C ARG A 115 9.21 -3.58 -7.25
N LEU A 116 8.23 -4.39 -6.87
CA LEU A 116 7.49 -4.13 -5.65
C LEU A 116 8.43 -4.16 -4.45
N LYS A 117 9.30 -5.16 -4.39
CA LYS A 117 10.23 -5.28 -3.29
C LYS A 117 11.14 -4.07 -3.21
N ARG A 118 11.67 -3.62 -4.33
CA ARG A 118 12.55 -2.46 -4.33
C ARG A 118 11.83 -1.20 -3.90
N LEU A 119 10.60 -1.03 -4.40
CA LEU A 119 9.82 0.15 -4.06
C LEU A 119 9.49 0.16 -2.57
N MET A 120 9.10 -1.01 -2.03
CA MET A 120 8.81 -1.13 -0.62
C MET A 120 10.04 -0.81 0.23
N GLN A 121 11.18 -1.36 -0.14
CA GLN A 121 12.41 -1.11 0.60
C GLN A 121 12.75 0.37 0.59
N MET A 122 12.59 1.02 -0.54
CA MET A 122 12.86 2.43 -0.63
C MET A 122 11.94 3.23 0.28
N LEU A 123 10.65 2.94 0.25
CA LEU A 123 9.70 3.70 1.03
C LEU A 123 9.80 3.41 2.52
N LEU A 124 10.10 2.16 2.88
CA LEU A 124 10.18 1.79 4.29
C LEU A 124 11.43 2.31 4.96
N SER A 125 12.53 2.36 4.23
CA SER A 125 13.77 2.75 4.86
C SER A 125 14.24 4.12 4.45
N GLY A 126 13.95 4.54 3.23
CA GLY A 126 14.51 5.75 2.71
C GLY A 126 13.54 6.79 2.30
N GLY A 127 12.25 6.49 2.40
CA GLY A 127 11.26 7.43 1.92
C GLY A 127 11.42 8.81 2.52
N ARG A 128 11.57 8.86 3.82
CA ARG A 128 11.71 10.14 4.47
C ARG A 128 13.09 10.73 4.19
N THR A 129 14.07 9.88 4.03
CA THR A 129 15.40 10.35 3.70
C THR A 129 15.40 10.98 2.33
N SER A 130 14.71 10.37 1.41
CA SER A 130 14.60 10.93 0.08
C SER A 130 14.02 12.31 0.11
N SER A 131 13.08 12.54 0.98
CA SER A 131 12.43 13.83 1.02
C SER A 131 13.37 14.90 1.49
N LEU A 132 14.45 14.52 2.12
CA LEU A 132 15.44 15.50 2.54
C LEU A 132 16.34 15.92 1.43
N ALA A 133 16.42 15.11 0.43
CA ALA A 133 17.24 15.49 -0.70
C ALA A 133 16.54 16.51 -1.55
#